data_dfaefc2e4ffb811d00d0106ce70c081f
#
_entry.id   dfaefc2e4ffb811d00d0106ce70c081f
#
_cell.length_a   1.000
_cell.length_b   1.000
_cell.length_c   1.000
_cell.angle_alpha   90.00
_cell.angle_beta   90.00
_cell.angle_gamma   90.00
#
_symmetry.space_group_name_H-M   'P 1'
#
loop_
_entity.id
_entity.type
_entity.pdbx_description
1 polymer ?
#
loop_
_entity_poly.entity_id
_entity_poly.type
_entity_poly.pdbx_seq_one_letter_code
_entity_poly.pdbx_strand_id
1 'polypeptide(L)' 'MIVKDLVLNSLEAFENFKVQYSYYGGKVKELTLTKELYLQIADKEVDSYYLDVDENKQPYISMKIK' A
#
# COMPACT_ATOMS: atom_id res chain seq x y z
N MET A 1 -5.31 -2.92 -12.03
CA MET A 1 -5.42 -1.67 -11.26
C MET A 1 -4.02 -1.22 -10.84
N ILE A 2 -3.68 0.02 -11.07
CA ILE A 2 -2.40 0.58 -10.61
C ILE A 2 -2.58 1.29 -9.27
N VAL A 3 -1.47 1.53 -8.58
CA VAL A 3 -1.49 2.15 -7.24
C VAL A 3 -2.22 3.49 -7.25
N LYS A 4 -1.99 4.31 -8.27
CA LYS A 4 -2.66 5.60 -8.43
C LYS A 4 -4.18 5.48 -8.41
N ASP A 5 -4.74 4.49 -9.10
CA ASP A 5 -6.19 4.29 -9.16
C ASP A 5 -6.75 3.93 -7.78
N LEU A 6 -6.07 3.04 -7.06
CA LEU A 6 -6.50 2.63 -5.73
C LEU A 6 -6.47 3.80 -4.75
N VAL A 7 -5.38 4.55 -4.73
CA VAL A 7 -5.20 5.65 -3.79
C VAL A 7 -6.17 6.80 -4.07
N LEU A 8 -6.32 7.21 -5.33
CA LEU A 8 -7.18 8.34 -5.68
C LEU A 8 -8.67 8.02 -5.50
N ASN A 9 -9.07 6.77 -5.68
CA ASN A 9 -10.48 6.39 -5.58
C ASN A 9 -10.94 6.09 -4.16
N SER A 10 -10.03 5.94 -3.20
CA SER A 10 -10.41 5.58 -1.84
C SER A 10 -10.62 6.77 -0.91
N LEU A 11 -10.25 7.98 -1.30
CA LEU A 11 -10.41 9.22 -0.52
C LEU A 11 -9.74 9.16 0.85
N GLU A 12 -8.75 8.29 1.02
CA GLU A 12 -8.01 8.13 2.26
C GLU A 12 -6.69 8.89 2.21
N ALA A 13 -6.18 9.29 3.39
CA ALA A 13 -4.85 9.88 3.49
C ALA A 13 -3.77 8.83 3.20
N PHE A 14 -2.61 9.27 2.73
CA PHE A 14 -1.49 8.35 2.44
C PHE A 14 -1.13 7.47 3.63
N GLU A 15 -1.15 8.01 4.83
CA GLU A 15 -0.80 7.29 6.07
C GLU A 15 -1.71 6.11 6.37
N ASN A 16 -2.89 6.05 5.73
CA ASN A 16 -3.83 4.95 5.88
C ASN A 16 -3.62 3.84 4.85
N PHE A 17 -2.51 3.89 4.11
CA PHE A 17 -2.12 2.86 3.17
C PHE A 17 -0.79 2.25 3.60
N LYS A 18 -0.66 0.94 3.42
CA LYS A 18 0.61 0.24 3.60
C LYS A 18 0.91 -0.55 2.34
N VAL A 19 2.18 -0.60 1.98
CA VAL A 19 2.65 -1.26 0.77
C VAL A 19 3.53 -2.44 1.16
N GLN A 20 3.22 -3.62 0.63
CA GLN A 20 3.98 -4.83 0.89
C GLN A 20 4.97 -5.09 -0.24
N TYR A 21 6.19 -5.36 0.13
CA TYR A 21 7.26 -5.75 -0.79
C TYR A 21 7.76 -7.14 -0.43
N SER A 22 8.02 -7.92 -1.46
CA SER A 22 8.72 -9.20 -1.28
C SER A 22 10.21 -9.00 -1.48
N TYR A 23 11.00 -9.57 -0.59
CA TYR A 23 12.45 -9.52 -0.67
C TYR A 23 13.05 -10.87 -1.05
N TYR A 24 14.34 -10.86 -1.28
CA TYR A 24 15.16 -12.04 -1.35
C TYR A 24 14.85 -12.97 -0.17
N GLY A 25 14.62 -14.25 -0.45
CA GLY A 25 14.32 -15.24 0.58
C GLY A 25 12.87 -15.30 1.04
N GLY A 26 11.96 -14.66 0.34
CA GLY A 26 10.52 -14.74 0.62
C GLY A 26 10.04 -13.90 1.80
N LYS A 27 10.88 -13.01 2.31
CA LYS A 27 10.47 -12.08 3.37
C LYS A 27 9.61 -10.97 2.79
N VAL A 28 8.59 -10.56 3.55
CA VAL A 28 7.70 -9.46 3.18
C VAL A 28 7.94 -8.30 4.14
N LYS A 29 8.13 -7.12 3.58
CA LYS A 29 8.21 -5.89 4.35
C LYS A 29 7.01 -5.01 4.01
N GLU A 30 6.43 -4.40 5.03
CA GLU A 30 5.32 -3.49 4.88
C GLU A 30 5.76 -2.08 5.24
N LEU A 31 5.50 -1.12 4.36
CA LEU A 31 5.87 0.27 4.54
C LEU A 31 4.62 1.14 4.49
N THR A 32 4.53 2.12 5.39
CA THR A 32 3.47 3.12 5.32
C THR A 32 3.69 4.00 4.09
N LEU A 33 2.61 4.25 3.35
CA LEU A 33 2.69 5.06 2.15
C LEU A 33 2.98 6.52 2.51
N THR A 34 3.97 7.09 1.85
CA THR A 34 4.29 8.51 1.92
C THR A 34 4.12 9.11 0.54
N LYS A 35 4.13 10.44 0.44
CA LYS A 35 4.06 11.11 -0.84
C LYS A 35 5.23 10.72 -1.73
N GLU A 36 6.43 10.65 -1.18
CA GLU A 36 7.63 10.26 -1.91
C GLU A 36 7.53 8.84 -2.46
N LEU A 37 7.09 7.92 -1.62
CA LEU A 37 6.90 6.53 -2.04
C LEU A 37 5.81 6.44 -3.11
N TYR A 38 4.70 7.14 -2.90
CA TYR A 38 3.59 7.18 -3.87
C TYR A 38 4.07 7.61 -5.26
N LEU A 39 4.88 8.67 -5.33
CA LEU A 39 5.40 9.15 -6.61
C LEU A 39 6.28 8.11 -7.31
N GLN A 40 6.96 7.26 -6.55
CA GLN A 40 7.78 6.19 -7.11
C GLN A 40 6.99 5.01 -7.63
N ILE A 41 5.83 4.72 -7.03
CA ILE A 41 5.08 3.50 -7.32
C ILE A 41 3.70 3.74 -7.92
N ALA A 42 3.33 4.99 -8.21
CA ALA A 42 1.99 5.34 -8.69
C ALA A 42 1.55 4.54 -9.91
N ASP A 43 2.47 4.20 -10.80
CA ASP A 43 2.20 3.47 -12.04
C ASP A 43 2.36 1.94 -11.91
N LYS A 44 2.70 1.45 -10.71
CA LYS A 44 2.87 0.02 -10.48
C LYS A 44 1.53 -0.68 -10.38
N GLU A 45 1.48 -1.91 -10.90
CA GLU A 45 0.30 -2.75 -10.80
C GLU A 45 0.09 -3.20 -9.36
N VAL A 46 -1.14 -3.12 -8.89
CA VAL A 46 -1.55 -3.69 -7.60
C VAL A 46 -1.92 -5.15 -7.85
N ASP A 47 -1.21 -6.07 -7.20
CA ASP A 47 -1.49 -7.49 -7.30
C ASP A 47 -2.73 -7.84 -6.48
N SER A 48 -2.79 -7.34 -5.25
CA SER A 48 -3.93 -7.53 -4.37
C SER A 48 -3.93 -6.44 -3.30
N TYR A 49 -5.09 -6.21 -2.70
CA TYR A 49 -5.20 -5.29 -1.57
C TYR A 49 -6.30 -5.77 -0.63
N TYR A 50 -6.22 -5.36 0.63
CA TYR A 50 -7.22 -5.69 1.62
C TYR A 50 -7.24 -4.64 2.73
N LEU A 51 -8.36 -4.60 3.45
CA LEU A 51 -8.51 -3.76 4.63
C LEU A 51 -8.05 -4.53 5.86
N ASP A 52 -7.32 -3.85 6.72
CA ASP A 52 -6.89 -4.42 8.00
C ASP A 52 -6.92 -3.33 9.06
N VAL A 53 -6.66 -3.70 10.29
CA VAL A 53 -6.65 -2.79 11.43
C VAL A 53 -5.34 -2.98 12.16
N ASP A 54 -4.67 -1.88 12.48
CA ASP A 54 -3.41 -1.93 13.21
C ASP A 54 -3.63 -2.15 14.72
N GLU A 55 -2.55 -2.20 15.49
CA GLU A 55 -2.60 -2.42 16.92
C GLU A 55 -3.34 -1.31 17.69
N ASN A 56 -3.45 -0.12 17.10
CA ASN A 56 -4.21 1.01 17.64
C ASN A 56 -5.66 1.04 17.15
N LYS A 57 -6.11 -0.03 16.48
CA LYS A 57 -7.44 -0.17 15.90
C LYS A 57 -7.74 0.87 14.82
N GLN A 58 -6.70 1.41 14.18
CA GLN A 58 -6.85 2.30 13.03
C GLN A 58 -6.94 1.48 11.76
N PRO A 59 -7.99 1.66 10.96
CA PRO A 59 -8.11 0.93 9.70
C PRO A 59 -7.09 1.43 8.68
N TYR A 60 -6.56 0.52 7.88
CA TYR A 60 -5.67 0.84 6.79
C TYR A 60 -5.89 -0.11 5.61
N ILE A 61 -5.45 0.32 4.44
CA ILE A 61 -5.49 -0.49 3.24
C ILE A 61 -4.07 -0.99 2.99
N SER A 62 -3.91 -2.31 2.98
CA SER A 62 -2.63 -2.93 2.66
C SER A 62 -2.67 -3.38 1.20
N MET A 63 -1.66 -2.98 0.43
CA MET A 63 -1.58 -3.37 -0.98
C MET A 63 -0.28 -4.12 -1.25
N LYS A 64 -0.39 -5.14 -2.08
CA LYS A 64 0.77 -5.87 -2.58
C LYS A 64 0.98 -5.47 -4.04
N ILE A 65 2.16 -4.97 -4.35
CA ILE A 65 2.49 -4.56 -5.72
C ILE A 65 3.37 -5.61 -6.39
N LYS A 66 3.27 -5.67 -7.70
CA LYS A 66 4.10 -6.57 -8.50
C LYS A 66 5.53 -6.06 -8.63
#